data_5c11238ea2f17429ba2863e18d966799
#
_entry.id   5c11238ea2f17429ba2863e18d966799
#
_cell.length_a   1.000
_cell.length_b   1.000
_cell.length_c   1.000
_cell.angle_alpha   90.00
_cell.angle_beta   90.00
_cell.angle_gamma   90.00
#
_symmetry.space_group_name_H-M   'P 1'
#
loop_
_entity.id
_entity.type
_entity.pdbx_description
1 polymer ?
#
loop_
_entity_poly.entity_id
_entity_poly.type
_entity_poly.pdbx_seq_one_letter_code
_entity_poly.pdbx_strand_id
1 'polypeptide(L)'
;MLMPPFILHHPSSIEEACQIAADLMEQNQDFDWVSGGTDLLANYKWRINTKPNVISLAKIPGIDTISKLEIGCMARLSNLTEDIVHPMIAEAAGKVASSLIRKSATLGGNLCLDT
;
A
#
# COMPACT_ATOMS: atom_id res chain seq x y z
N MET A 1 -0.89 18.47 -14.82
CA MET A 1 -2.26 17.93 -14.57
C MET A 1 -2.48 17.80 -13.07
N LEU A 2 -3.59 18.34 -12.58
CA LEU A 2 -3.93 18.26 -11.17
C LEU A 2 -4.64 16.94 -10.86
N MET A 3 -4.30 16.34 -9.72
CA MET A 3 -5.01 15.18 -9.22
C MET A 3 -6.44 15.56 -8.80
N PRO A 4 -7.44 14.67 -8.97
CA PRO A 4 -8.76 14.92 -8.42
C PRO A 4 -8.69 15.00 -6.89
N PRO A 5 -9.54 15.84 -6.27
CA PRO A 5 -9.53 15.97 -4.81
C PRO A 5 -10.03 14.70 -4.12
N PHE A 6 -9.44 14.39 -2.97
CA PHE A 6 -9.88 13.29 -2.12
C PHE A 6 -9.62 13.61 -0.65
N ILE A 7 -10.33 12.93 0.23
CA ILE A 7 -10.11 13.03 1.67
C ILE A 7 -9.14 11.91 2.07
N LEU A 8 -8.03 12.29 2.70
CA LEU A 8 -7.03 11.34 3.16
C LEU A 8 -7.22 11.02 4.65
N HIS A 9 -7.45 9.74 4.95
CA HIS A 9 -7.61 9.24 6.30
C HIS A 9 -6.31 8.58 6.75
N HIS A 10 -5.89 8.84 7.98
CA HIS A 10 -4.65 8.33 8.57
C HIS A 10 -4.92 7.54 9.85
N PRO A 11 -5.45 6.31 9.76
CA PRO A 11 -5.62 5.50 10.96
C PRO A 11 -4.28 5.14 11.59
N SER A 12 -4.26 5.04 12.92
CA SER A 12 -3.08 4.69 13.69
C SER A 12 -3.09 3.23 14.18
N SER A 13 -4.15 2.48 13.87
CA SER A 13 -4.28 1.06 14.21
C SER A 13 -5.10 0.34 13.15
N ILE A 14 -4.98 -0.99 13.12
CA ILE A 14 -5.79 -1.83 12.22
C ILE A 14 -7.27 -1.66 12.54
N GLU A 15 -7.62 -1.63 13.82
CA GLU A 15 -9.01 -1.48 14.28
C GLU A 15 -9.61 -0.15 13.80
N GLU A 16 -8.85 0.95 13.92
CA GLU A 16 -9.29 2.26 13.43
C GLU A 16 -9.46 2.25 11.90
N ALA A 17 -8.53 1.64 11.18
CA ALA A 17 -8.61 1.52 9.72
C ALA A 17 -9.88 0.78 9.29
N CYS A 18 -10.18 -0.35 9.95
CA CYS A 18 -11.39 -1.12 9.67
C CYS A 18 -12.65 -0.34 10.01
N GLN A 19 -12.64 0.44 11.09
CA GLN A 19 -13.78 1.26 11.49
C GLN A 19 -14.06 2.36 10.47
N ILE A 20 -13.02 3.04 10.00
CA ILE A 20 -13.15 4.07 8.95
C ILE A 20 -13.76 3.44 7.68
N ALA A 21 -13.24 2.30 7.26
CA ALA A 21 -13.75 1.59 6.09
C ALA A 21 -15.22 1.20 6.26
N ALA A 22 -15.59 0.65 7.42
CA ALA A 22 -16.96 0.26 7.71
C ALA A 22 -17.91 1.46 7.68
N ASP A 23 -17.51 2.58 8.28
CA ASP A 23 -18.30 3.81 8.29
C ASP A 23 -18.52 4.37 6.88
N LEU A 24 -17.48 4.37 6.05
CA LEU A 24 -17.58 4.81 4.66
C LEU A 24 -18.50 3.91 3.84
N MET A 25 -18.40 2.60 4.03
CA MET A 25 -19.29 1.64 3.36
C MET A 25 -20.76 1.84 3.77
N GLU A 26 -21.00 2.09 5.06
CA GLU A 26 -22.35 2.35 5.57
C GLU A 26 -22.94 3.63 4.99
N GLN A 27 -22.12 4.64 4.73
CA GLN A 27 -22.51 5.91 4.12
C GLN A 27 -22.55 5.85 2.59
N ASN A 28 -22.33 4.71 1.97
CA ASN A 28 -22.22 4.52 0.53
C ASN A 28 -21.14 5.42 -0.11
N GLN A 29 -20.03 5.63 0.58
CA GLN A 29 -18.91 6.41 0.11
C GLN A 29 -17.80 5.48 -0.40
N ASP A 30 -17.35 5.71 -1.62
CA ASP A 30 -16.26 4.92 -2.20
C ASP A 30 -14.91 5.32 -1.59
N PHE A 31 -14.03 4.35 -1.44
CA PHE A 31 -12.68 4.59 -0.93
C PHE A 31 -11.68 3.61 -1.50
N ASP A 32 -10.41 3.98 -1.44
CA ASP A 32 -9.28 3.10 -1.73
C ASP A 32 -8.34 3.03 -0.54
N TRP A 33 -7.68 1.90 -0.41
CA TRP A 33 -6.54 1.75 0.50
C TRP A 33 -5.28 2.21 -0.21
N VAL A 34 -4.41 2.96 0.46
CA VAL A 34 -3.09 3.27 -0.06
C VAL A 34 -2.01 2.67 0.83
N SER A 35 -1.12 1.94 0.20
CA SER A 35 0.08 1.35 0.80
C SER A 35 1.29 2.18 0.37
N GLY A 36 2.04 1.74 -0.64
CA GLY A 36 3.15 2.52 -1.20
C GLY A 36 2.71 3.65 -2.13
N GLY A 37 1.53 3.54 -2.71
CA GLY A 37 0.95 4.55 -3.60
C GLY A 37 1.54 4.62 -5.01
N THR A 38 2.45 3.72 -5.36
CA THR A 38 3.16 3.77 -6.65
C THR A 38 2.24 3.58 -7.86
N ASP A 39 1.18 2.78 -7.72
CA ASP A 39 0.18 2.57 -8.77
C ASP A 39 -1.06 3.44 -8.53
N LEU A 40 -1.57 3.48 -7.32
CA LEU A 40 -2.80 4.20 -6.97
C LEU A 40 -2.70 5.68 -7.29
N LEU A 41 -1.61 6.33 -6.88
CA LEU A 41 -1.43 7.76 -7.10
C LEU A 41 -1.27 8.09 -8.60
N ALA A 42 -0.62 7.21 -9.35
CA ALA A 42 -0.52 7.35 -10.80
C ALA A 42 -1.92 7.28 -11.45
N ASN A 43 -2.76 6.34 -11.02
CA ASN A 43 -4.13 6.20 -11.50
C ASN A 43 -4.96 7.45 -11.19
N TYR A 44 -4.81 8.04 -10.00
CA TYR A 44 -5.48 9.29 -9.62
C TYR A 44 -5.00 10.45 -10.49
N LYS A 45 -3.69 10.55 -10.72
CA LYS A 45 -3.09 11.61 -11.54
C LYS A 45 -3.62 11.59 -12.98
N TRP A 46 -3.81 10.40 -13.55
CA TRP A 46 -4.35 10.23 -14.90
C TRP A 46 -5.88 10.11 -14.94
N ARG A 47 -6.55 10.29 -13.79
CA ARG A 47 -8.01 10.22 -13.64
C ARG A 47 -8.61 8.86 -14.02
N ILE A 48 -7.82 7.80 -13.95
CA ILE A 48 -8.29 6.42 -14.11
C ILE A 48 -9.12 6.01 -12.89
N ASN A 49 -8.74 6.49 -11.72
CA ASN A 49 -9.45 6.30 -10.46
C ASN A 49 -9.60 7.65 -9.75
N THR A 50 -10.84 7.97 -9.37
CA THR A 50 -11.18 9.27 -8.77
C THR A 50 -12.02 9.14 -7.49
N LYS A 51 -11.86 8.04 -6.76
CA LYS A 51 -12.62 7.84 -5.51
C LYS A 51 -12.40 8.97 -4.52
N PRO A 52 -13.45 9.41 -3.79
CA PRO A 52 -13.36 10.60 -2.94
C PRO A 52 -12.63 10.39 -1.61
N ASN A 53 -12.36 9.15 -1.22
CA ASN A 53 -11.72 8.83 0.05
C ASN A 53 -10.54 7.90 -0.18
N VAL A 54 -9.45 8.14 0.54
CA VAL A 54 -8.25 7.29 0.54
C VAL A 54 -7.88 7.00 1.99
N ILE A 55 -7.69 5.73 2.33
CA ILE A 55 -7.27 5.32 3.67
C ILE A 55 -5.81 4.91 3.60
N SER A 56 -4.93 5.66 4.27
CA SER A 56 -3.50 5.39 4.28
C SER A 56 -3.12 4.42 5.39
N LEU A 57 -2.32 3.42 5.06
CA LEU A 57 -1.78 2.45 6.03
C LEU A 57 -0.44 2.91 6.62
N ALA A 58 0.08 4.06 6.20
CA ALA A 58 1.43 4.50 6.52
C ALA A 58 1.69 4.74 8.02
N LYS A 59 0.66 5.08 8.79
CA LYS A 59 0.81 5.40 10.22
C LYS A 59 0.44 4.26 11.15
N ILE A 60 0.12 3.08 10.64
CA ILE A 60 -0.17 1.91 11.44
C ILE A 60 1.14 1.23 11.82
N PRO A 61 1.49 1.13 13.13
CA PRO A 61 2.73 0.51 13.54
C PRO A 61 2.67 -1.02 13.43
N GLY A 62 3.83 -1.65 13.22
CA GLY A 62 3.98 -3.10 13.29
C GLY A 62 3.58 -3.88 12.04
N ILE A 63 3.13 -3.23 10.97
CA ILE A 63 2.72 -3.92 9.74
C ILE A 63 3.78 -3.86 8.63
N ASP A 64 5.00 -3.43 8.98
CA ASP A 64 6.14 -3.38 8.06
C ASP A 64 7.29 -4.29 8.50
N THR A 65 7.04 -5.20 9.43
CA THR A 65 8.05 -6.12 9.96
C THR A 65 8.45 -7.17 8.92
N ILE A 66 9.72 -7.57 8.96
CA ILE A 66 10.28 -8.56 8.05
C ILE A 66 11.03 -9.62 8.85
N SER A 67 10.63 -10.88 8.70
CA SER A 67 11.34 -12.03 9.24
C SER A 67 11.20 -13.22 8.28
N LYS A 68 11.88 -14.32 8.58
CA LYS A 68 11.76 -15.54 7.75
C LYS A 68 10.37 -16.16 7.79
N LEU A 69 9.63 -15.93 8.88
CA LEU A 69 8.31 -16.53 9.09
C LEU A 69 7.16 -15.60 8.78
N GLU A 70 7.42 -14.28 8.75
CA GLU A 70 6.36 -13.31 8.64
C GLU A 70 6.86 -12.03 7.97
N ILE A 71 6.08 -11.52 7.02
CA ILE A 71 6.38 -10.27 6.34
C ILE A 71 5.13 -9.39 6.41
N GLY A 72 5.26 -8.20 6.98
CA GLY A 72 4.15 -7.26 7.06
C GLY A 72 3.78 -6.68 5.69
N CYS A 73 2.53 -6.33 5.50
CA CYS A 73 2.04 -5.83 4.21
C CYS A 73 2.68 -4.49 3.80
N MET A 74 3.14 -3.70 4.77
CA MET A 74 3.82 -2.43 4.51
C MET A 74 5.34 -2.57 4.38
N ALA A 75 5.88 -3.78 4.40
CA ALA A 75 7.29 -4.03 4.13
C ALA A 75 7.62 -3.56 2.72
N ARG A 76 8.69 -2.77 2.58
CA ARG A 76 9.11 -2.24 1.29
C ARG A 76 9.87 -3.29 0.49
N LEU A 77 9.64 -3.33 -0.82
CA LEU A 77 10.28 -4.34 -1.68
C LEU A 77 11.80 -4.27 -1.63
N SER A 78 12.37 -3.07 -1.50
CA SER A 78 13.83 -2.87 -1.38
C SER A 78 14.45 -3.53 -0.14
N ASN A 79 13.65 -3.82 0.89
CA ASN A 79 14.11 -4.43 2.13
C ASN A 79 13.95 -5.97 2.16
N LEU A 80 13.37 -6.56 1.12
CA LEU A 80 13.20 -8.01 1.01
C LEU A 80 14.45 -8.62 0.35
N THR A 81 15.49 -8.85 1.17
CA THR A 81 16.80 -9.33 0.72
C THR A 81 17.05 -10.76 1.15
N GLU A 82 17.97 -11.47 0.47
CA GLU A 82 18.25 -12.90 0.69
C GLU A 82 18.69 -13.24 2.12
N ASP A 83 19.34 -12.30 2.81
CA ASP A 83 19.81 -12.52 4.18
C ASP A 83 18.66 -12.53 5.20
N ILE A 84 17.47 -12.04 4.83
CA ILE A 84 16.32 -11.95 5.73
C ILE A 84 15.18 -12.87 5.30
N VAL A 85 14.84 -12.91 4.00
CA VAL A 85 13.69 -13.65 3.49
C VAL A 85 14.13 -14.80 2.59
N HIS A 86 13.19 -15.69 2.23
CA HIS A 86 13.46 -16.78 1.31
C HIS A 86 13.98 -16.25 -0.03
N PRO A 87 15.02 -16.89 -0.63
CA PRO A 87 15.62 -16.40 -1.89
C PRO A 87 14.63 -16.17 -3.03
N MET A 88 13.57 -16.95 -3.14
CA MET A 88 12.56 -16.76 -4.17
C MET A 88 11.83 -15.44 -4.01
N ILE A 89 11.53 -15.05 -2.76
CA ILE A 89 10.87 -13.79 -2.46
C ILE A 89 11.79 -12.62 -2.76
N ALA A 90 13.05 -12.73 -2.34
CA ALA A 90 14.07 -11.70 -2.59
C ALA A 90 14.29 -11.48 -4.10
N GLU A 91 14.38 -12.56 -4.87
CA GLU A 91 14.54 -12.49 -6.32
C GLU A 91 13.33 -11.83 -6.98
N ALA A 92 12.13 -12.25 -6.63
CA ALA A 92 10.90 -11.67 -7.17
C ALA A 92 10.79 -10.17 -6.85
N ALA A 93 11.04 -9.79 -5.59
CA ALA A 93 11.00 -8.40 -5.17
C ALA A 93 12.03 -7.54 -5.91
N GLY A 94 13.23 -8.10 -6.13
CA GLY A 94 14.32 -7.40 -6.82
C GLY A 94 14.07 -7.14 -8.30
N LYS A 95 13.07 -7.76 -8.89
CA LYS A 95 12.71 -7.61 -10.31
C LYS A 95 11.52 -6.68 -10.55
N VAL A 96 10.91 -6.14 -9.49
CA VAL A 96 9.77 -5.23 -9.64
C VAL A 96 10.28 -3.84 -10.03
N ALA A 97 9.81 -3.32 -11.17
CA ALA A 97 10.05 -1.96 -11.65
C ALA A 97 11.51 -1.51 -11.54
N SER A 98 11.78 -0.36 -10.92
CA SER A 98 13.13 0.20 -10.71
C SER A 98 13.51 0.17 -9.23
N SER A 99 14.81 0.37 -8.93
CA SER A 99 15.28 0.46 -7.55
C SER A 99 14.62 1.61 -6.78
N LEU A 100 14.31 2.71 -7.46
CA LEU A 100 13.64 3.86 -6.85
C LEU A 100 12.18 3.50 -6.48
N ILE A 101 11.47 2.84 -7.37
CA ILE A 101 10.09 2.40 -7.12
C ILE A 101 10.06 1.40 -5.95
N ARG A 102 11.02 0.45 -5.90
CA ARG A 102 11.09 -0.55 -4.83
C ARG A 102 11.29 0.03 -3.43
N LYS A 103 11.83 1.24 -3.32
CA LYS A 103 11.97 1.95 -2.05
C LYS A 103 10.65 2.47 -1.49
N SER A 104 9.65 2.66 -2.34
CA SER A 104 8.30 3.10 -1.95
C SER A 104 7.28 1.98 -2.00
N ALA A 105 7.37 1.10 -3.00
CA ALA A 105 6.44 -0.01 -3.18
C ALA A 105 6.52 -1.00 -2.01
N THR A 106 5.35 -1.50 -1.61
CA THR A 106 5.23 -2.45 -0.50
C THR A 106 4.79 -3.82 -1.00
N LEU A 107 5.02 -4.85 -0.17
CA LEU A 107 4.59 -6.20 -0.49
C LEU A 107 3.07 -6.27 -0.67
N GLY A 108 2.31 -5.73 0.28
CA GLY A 108 0.85 -5.75 0.22
C GLY A 108 0.31 -5.01 -0.99
N GLY A 109 0.84 -3.82 -1.27
CA GLY A 109 0.44 -3.04 -2.44
C GLY A 109 0.69 -3.77 -3.74
N ASN A 110 1.85 -4.40 -3.87
CA ASN A 110 2.21 -5.17 -5.06
C ASN A 110 1.32 -6.41 -5.26
N LEU A 111 1.05 -7.15 -4.18
CA LEU A 111 0.19 -8.33 -4.24
C LEU A 111 -1.26 -8.00 -4.56
N CYS A 112 -1.74 -6.84 -4.13
CA CYS A 112 -3.12 -6.41 -4.35
C CYS A 112 -3.31 -5.58 -5.62
N LEU A 113 -2.24 -5.43 -6.41
CA LEU A 113 -2.29 -4.68 -7.66
C LEU A 113 -3.23 -5.34 -8.65
N ASP A 114 -4.18 -4.56 -9.15
CA ASP A 114 -5.14 -5.01 -10.17
C ASP A 114 -4.58 -4.71 -11.56
N THR A 115 -4.00 -5.71 -12.16
CA THR A 115 -3.40 -5.60 -13.50
C THR A 115 -4.00 -6.59 -14.48
#